data_741fbe5594f27379edead3ccaa5afe92
#
_entry.id   741fbe5594f27379edead3ccaa5afe92
#
_cell.length_a   1.000
_cell.length_b   1.000
_cell.length_c   1.000
_cell.angle_alpha   90.00
_cell.angle_beta   90.00
_cell.angle_gamma   90.00
#
_symmetry.space_group_name_H-M   'P 1'
#
loop_
_entity.id
_entity.type
_entity.pdbx_description
1 polymer ?
#
loop_
_entity_poly.entity_id
_entity_poly.type
_entity_poly.pdbx_seq_one_letter_code
_entity_poly.pdbx_strand_id
1 'polypeptide(L)'
;AIVPTAPERMRNRDSDYAYRHDSYFYYLTGFAEPNAWLVLTADGHSTLWCQPKDMEREIWDGYRLGPEAAVAALGVDEAYSVAELDQRLPRLLENRACVWYPFATHSGLAARVEGWLAPVRARVRYGALCPAHQADLCLLLDEMRLVKDAHELALMRHASQISARAHVRAMQRSARMLRAGQDVREHHLEAELLHEFREHGSQAPAYG
;
A
#
# COMPACT_ATOMS: atom_id res chain seq x y z
N ALA A 1 14.42 7.21 2.05
CA ALA A 1 13.25 7.07 1.17
C ALA A 1 11.97 7.30 1.96
N ILE A 2 10.97 7.90 1.34
CA ILE A 2 9.63 8.13 1.92
C ILE A 2 8.62 7.41 1.03
N VAL A 3 7.83 6.51 1.60
CA VAL A 3 6.86 5.69 0.85
C VAL A 3 5.50 5.77 1.53
N PRO A 4 4.51 6.44 0.95
CA PRO A 4 3.14 6.40 1.44
C PRO A 4 2.40 5.17 0.93
N THR A 5 1.38 4.70 1.69
CA THR A 5 0.35 3.86 1.12
C THR A 5 -0.80 4.70 0.56
N ALA A 6 -1.73 4.05 -0.14
CA ALA A 6 -2.91 4.71 -0.65
C ALA A 6 -3.80 5.23 0.49
N PRO A 7 -4.44 6.39 0.34
CA PRO A 7 -5.47 6.84 1.28
C PRO A 7 -6.79 6.09 1.03
N GLU A 8 -7.64 6.05 2.04
CA GLU A 8 -9.05 5.69 1.87
C GLU A 8 -9.74 6.70 0.96
N ARG A 9 -10.72 6.25 0.19
CA ARG A 9 -11.49 7.09 -0.71
C ARG A 9 -12.98 6.99 -0.40
N MET A 10 -13.55 8.10 -0.03
CA MET A 10 -14.98 8.22 0.22
C MET A 10 -15.78 7.99 -1.08
N ARG A 11 -16.76 7.09 -1.03
CA ARG A 11 -17.73 6.85 -2.09
C ARG A 11 -18.92 7.80 -1.97
N ASN A 12 -19.41 7.96 -0.75
CA ASN A 12 -20.46 8.90 -0.38
C ASN A 12 -20.28 9.32 1.10
N ARG A 13 -21.23 10.07 1.68
CA ARG A 13 -21.11 10.64 3.03
C ARG A 13 -20.88 9.62 4.14
N ASP A 14 -21.23 8.36 3.94
CA ASP A 14 -21.26 7.33 4.98
C ASP A 14 -20.68 5.99 4.52
N SER A 15 -19.99 5.97 3.42
CA SER A 15 -19.29 4.76 2.98
C SER A 15 -18.10 5.07 2.07
N ASP A 16 -17.09 4.23 2.16
CA ASP A 16 -15.88 4.30 1.37
C ASP A 16 -15.90 3.27 0.23
N TYR A 17 -15.06 3.48 -0.77
CA TYR A 17 -14.71 2.42 -1.72
C TYR A 17 -13.91 1.34 -1.02
N ALA A 18 -13.99 0.10 -1.53
CA ALA A 18 -13.14 -0.97 -1.04
C ALA A 18 -11.67 -0.53 -1.08
N TYR A 19 -11.01 -0.59 0.08
CA TYR A 19 -9.63 -0.14 0.20
C TYR A 19 -8.67 -1.05 -0.59
N ARG A 20 -7.72 -0.44 -1.27
CA ARG A 20 -6.60 -1.11 -1.92
C ARG A 20 -5.31 -0.36 -1.58
N HIS A 21 -4.38 -1.08 -0.94
CA HIS A 21 -3.07 -0.54 -0.57
C HIS A 21 -2.23 -0.17 -1.81
N ASP A 22 -1.26 0.72 -1.62
CA ASP A 22 -0.25 0.99 -2.64
C ASP A 22 0.66 -0.22 -2.82
N SER A 23 1.01 -0.53 -4.08
CA SER A 23 1.78 -1.74 -4.40
C SER A 23 3.25 -1.67 -3.99
N TYR A 24 3.89 -0.49 -4.05
CA TYR A 24 5.27 -0.32 -3.58
C TYR A 24 5.35 -0.37 -2.06
N PHE A 25 4.41 0.31 -1.40
CA PHE A 25 4.33 0.28 0.05
C PHE A 25 4.13 -1.14 0.57
N TYR A 26 3.17 -1.87 0.00
CA TYR A 26 2.90 -3.26 0.39
C TYR A 26 4.08 -4.19 0.09
N TYR A 27 4.74 -4.01 -1.05
CA TYR A 27 5.94 -4.79 -1.40
C TYR A 27 7.05 -4.65 -0.35
N LEU A 28 7.25 -3.46 0.20
CA LEU A 28 8.27 -3.19 1.20
C LEU A 28 7.88 -3.61 2.62
N THR A 29 6.59 -3.61 2.95
CA THR A 29 6.13 -3.73 4.34
C THR A 29 5.26 -4.94 4.62
N GLY A 30 4.55 -5.48 3.62
CA GLY A 30 3.45 -6.41 3.84
C GLY A 30 2.24 -5.82 4.57
N PHE A 31 2.25 -4.51 4.88
CA PHE A 31 1.22 -3.84 5.65
C PHE A 31 0.09 -3.32 4.76
N ALA A 32 -1.14 -3.77 5.02
CA ALA A 32 -2.28 -3.53 4.15
C ALA A 32 -3.26 -2.46 4.66
N GLU A 33 -3.00 -1.85 5.83
CA GLU A 33 -3.90 -0.83 6.38
C GLU A 33 -3.71 0.53 5.70
N PRO A 34 -4.77 1.37 5.64
CA PRO A 34 -4.71 2.69 5.01
C PRO A 34 -3.93 3.71 5.85
N ASN A 35 -3.65 4.86 5.21
CA ASN A 35 -3.09 6.04 5.87
C ASN A 35 -1.76 5.78 6.59
N ALA A 36 -0.91 4.92 6.05
CA ALA A 36 0.39 4.61 6.61
C ALA A 36 1.55 5.15 5.75
N TRP A 37 2.71 5.29 6.37
CA TRP A 37 3.93 5.81 5.76
C TRP A 37 5.13 5.01 6.25
N LEU A 38 6.01 4.67 5.32
CA LEU A 38 7.32 4.07 5.64
C LEU A 38 8.41 5.07 5.31
N VAL A 39 9.37 5.23 6.21
CA VAL A 39 10.61 5.95 5.95
C VAL A 39 11.79 5.02 6.18
N LEU A 40 12.66 4.96 5.18
CA LEU A 40 13.92 4.23 5.23
C LEU A 40 15.07 5.22 5.14
N THR A 41 16.01 5.15 6.06
CA THR A 41 17.22 5.97 6.04
C THR A 41 18.41 5.19 5.48
N ALA A 42 19.46 5.89 5.06
CA ALA A 42 20.60 5.28 4.38
C ALA A 42 21.44 4.34 5.26
N ASP A 43 21.29 4.44 6.57
CA ASP A 43 21.89 3.55 7.56
C ASP A 43 21.09 2.25 7.80
N GLY A 44 19.99 2.07 7.03
CA GLY A 44 19.14 0.89 7.11
C GLY A 44 18.01 0.99 8.15
N HIS A 45 17.91 2.09 8.89
CA HIS A 45 16.84 2.27 9.88
C HIS A 45 15.48 2.49 9.21
N SER A 46 14.46 1.80 9.69
CA SER A 46 13.09 1.80 9.18
C SER A 46 12.11 2.35 10.22
N THR A 47 11.29 3.31 9.80
CA THR A 47 10.24 3.90 10.65
C THR A 47 8.90 3.83 9.95
N LEU A 48 7.91 3.27 10.62
CA LEU A 48 6.52 3.19 10.14
C LEU A 48 5.65 4.20 10.89
N TRP A 49 4.81 4.91 10.17
CA TRP A 49 3.67 5.65 10.73
C TRP A 49 2.39 4.97 10.29
N CYS A 50 1.54 4.61 11.23
CA CYS A 50 0.25 3.99 10.97
C CYS A 50 -0.84 4.54 11.88
N GLN A 51 -2.08 4.14 11.64
CA GLN A 51 -3.19 4.53 12.48
C GLN A 51 -3.03 3.91 13.88
N PRO A 52 -3.30 4.68 14.95
CA PRO A 52 -3.29 4.12 16.29
C PRO A 52 -4.45 3.13 16.49
N LYS A 53 -4.31 2.28 17.49
CA LYS A 53 -5.38 1.41 17.97
C LYS A 53 -6.60 2.24 18.35
N ASP A 54 -7.78 1.84 17.89
CA ASP A 54 -9.05 2.51 18.19
C ASP A 54 -10.17 1.46 18.24
N MET A 55 -10.50 1.01 19.45
CA MET A 55 -11.45 -0.08 19.69
C MET A 55 -12.87 0.24 19.19
N GLU A 56 -13.28 1.50 19.20
CA GLU A 56 -14.60 1.93 18.71
C GLU A 56 -14.64 1.88 17.18
N ARG A 57 -13.59 2.35 16.54
CA ARG A 57 -13.48 2.32 15.08
C ARG A 57 -13.28 0.89 14.54
N GLU A 58 -12.59 0.03 15.25
CA GLU A 58 -12.37 -1.37 14.84
C GLU A 58 -13.66 -2.18 14.71
N ILE A 59 -14.73 -1.78 15.39
CA ILE A 59 -16.06 -2.40 15.24
C ILE A 59 -16.60 -2.21 13.81
N TRP A 60 -16.26 -1.08 13.17
CA TRP A 60 -16.75 -0.69 11.85
C TRP A 60 -15.75 -0.94 10.74
N ASP A 61 -14.50 -0.60 10.98
CA ASP A 61 -13.44 -0.56 9.96
C ASP A 61 -12.59 -1.84 9.96
N GLY A 62 -12.75 -2.72 10.96
CA GLY A 62 -11.91 -3.89 11.17
C GLY A 62 -10.67 -3.62 12.01
N TYR A 63 -9.92 -4.68 12.25
CA TYR A 63 -8.74 -4.67 13.12
C TYR A 63 -7.67 -3.70 12.62
N ARG A 64 -7.07 -2.95 13.56
CA ARG A 64 -5.89 -2.11 13.35
C ARG A 64 -4.72 -2.64 14.18
N LEU A 65 -3.57 -2.78 13.55
CA LEU A 65 -2.36 -3.27 14.22
C LEU A 65 -1.89 -2.28 15.30
N GLY A 66 -1.87 -1.00 14.96
CA GLY A 66 -1.34 0.07 15.83
C GLY A 66 0.19 0.10 15.88
N PRO A 67 0.78 1.26 16.25
CA PRO A 67 2.23 1.42 16.29
C PRO A 67 2.95 0.45 17.24
N GLU A 68 2.36 0.17 18.40
CA GLU A 68 2.98 -0.67 19.44
C GLU A 68 3.20 -2.10 18.97
N ALA A 69 2.26 -2.66 18.20
CA ALA A 69 2.38 -4.02 17.67
C ALA A 69 3.14 -4.07 16.34
N ALA A 70 3.21 -2.96 15.60
CA ALA A 70 3.79 -2.90 14.26
C ALA A 70 5.27 -3.26 14.24
N VAL A 71 6.06 -2.83 15.25
CA VAL A 71 7.48 -3.13 15.35
C VAL A 71 7.73 -4.63 15.35
N ALA A 72 7.04 -5.36 16.23
CA ALA A 72 7.23 -6.81 16.34
C ALA A 72 6.62 -7.58 15.14
N ALA A 73 5.49 -7.10 14.62
CA ALA A 73 4.76 -7.80 13.56
C ALA A 73 5.40 -7.63 12.18
N LEU A 74 6.00 -6.47 11.91
CA LEU A 74 6.52 -6.11 10.58
C LEU A 74 8.06 -6.06 10.54
N GLY A 75 8.74 -6.12 11.70
CA GLY A 75 10.18 -6.05 11.77
C GLY A 75 10.77 -4.68 11.46
N VAL A 76 9.98 -3.61 11.59
CA VAL A 76 10.47 -2.23 11.51
C VAL A 76 11.17 -1.84 12.82
N ASP A 77 12.13 -0.90 12.75
CA ASP A 77 12.87 -0.49 13.94
C ASP A 77 12.05 0.37 14.88
N GLU A 78 11.20 1.25 14.30
CA GLU A 78 10.31 2.13 15.06
C GLU A 78 8.94 2.24 14.39
N ALA A 79 7.92 2.49 15.20
CA ALA A 79 6.60 2.82 14.70
C ALA A 79 5.92 3.90 15.55
N TYR A 80 5.17 4.79 14.89
CA TYR A 80 4.49 5.94 15.50
C TYR A 80 3.09 6.13 14.94
N SER A 81 2.26 6.87 15.67
CA SER A 81 0.97 7.32 15.14
C SER A 81 1.17 8.21 13.90
N VAL A 82 0.36 8.00 12.89
CA VAL A 82 0.38 8.82 11.67
C VAL A 82 0.12 10.31 11.96
N ALA A 83 -0.53 10.64 13.05
CA ALA A 83 -0.73 12.02 13.49
C ALA A 83 0.58 12.74 13.87
N GLU A 84 1.64 11.99 14.18
CA GLU A 84 2.96 12.54 14.52
C GLU A 84 3.89 12.72 13.30
N LEU A 85 3.46 12.26 12.12
CA LEU A 85 4.30 12.23 10.92
C LEU A 85 4.89 13.61 10.60
N ASP A 86 4.04 14.62 10.45
CA ASP A 86 4.48 15.95 10.01
C ASP A 86 5.41 16.64 11.03
N GLN A 87 5.30 16.26 12.30
CA GLN A 87 6.17 16.79 13.35
C GLN A 87 7.54 16.10 13.39
N ARG A 88 7.55 14.77 13.19
CA ARG A 88 8.78 13.96 13.36
C ARG A 88 9.61 13.85 12.09
N LEU A 89 8.97 13.75 10.92
CA LEU A 89 9.64 13.51 9.64
C LEU A 89 10.74 14.53 9.31
N PRO A 90 10.58 15.85 9.53
CA PRO A 90 11.64 16.82 9.25
C PRO A 90 12.98 16.49 9.91
N ARG A 91 12.96 15.89 11.11
CA ARG A 91 14.20 15.51 11.82
C ARG A 91 14.94 14.36 11.11
N LEU A 92 14.22 13.43 10.48
CA LEU A 92 14.81 12.33 9.73
C LEU A 92 15.43 12.81 8.40
N LEU A 93 15.01 13.97 7.91
CA LEU A 93 15.54 14.60 6.70
C LEU A 93 16.79 15.44 6.95
N GLU A 94 17.06 15.85 8.19
CA GLU A 94 18.25 16.61 8.54
C GLU A 94 19.53 15.81 8.24
N ASN A 95 20.53 16.49 7.68
CA ASN A 95 21.84 15.92 7.37
C ASN A 95 21.82 14.79 6.35
N ARG A 96 20.75 14.71 5.52
CA ARG A 96 20.66 13.79 4.40
C ARG A 96 20.97 14.52 3.09
N ALA A 97 21.64 13.84 2.16
CA ALA A 97 22.01 14.42 0.86
C ALA A 97 20.84 14.47 -0.11
N CYS A 98 19.96 13.47 -0.06
CA CYS A 98 18.87 13.27 -1.02
C CYS A 98 17.62 12.73 -0.32
N VAL A 99 16.45 13.12 -0.83
CA VAL A 99 15.16 12.52 -0.47
C VAL A 99 14.64 11.72 -1.65
N TRP A 100 14.36 10.44 -1.43
CA TRP A 100 13.77 9.53 -2.40
C TRP A 100 12.28 9.37 -2.08
N TYR A 101 11.41 9.53 -3.07
CA TYR A 101 9.97 9.25 -2.94
C TYR A 101 9.37 8.95 -4.32
N PRO A 102 8.22 8.25 -4.43
CA PRO A 102 7.64 7.93 -5.74
C PRO A 102 7.06 9.19 -6.38
N PHE A 103 7.61 9.58 -7.55
CA PHE A 103 7.18 10.76 -8.28
C PHE A 103 5.84 10.51 -8.99
N ALA A 104 4.96 11.52 -8.94
CA ALA A 104 3.68 11.55 -9.67
C ALA A 104 2.70 10.39 -9.39
N THR A 105 2.97 9.54 -8.41
CA THR A 105 2.10 8.41 -8.05
C THR A 105 1.02 8.78 -7.02
N HIS A 106 1.33 9.74 -6.14
CA HIS A 106 0.42 10.21 -5.09
C HIS A 106 0.19 11.71 -5.22
N SER A 107 -1.07 12.11 -5.36
CA SER A 107 -1.43 13.53 -5.45
C SER A 107 -0.97 14.31 -4.22
N GLY A 108 -0.29 15.44 -4.44
CA GLY A 108 0.17 16.31 -3.37
C GLY A 108 1.42 15.84 -2.63
N LEU A 109 1.99 14.66 -2.93
CA LEU A 109 3.17 14.14 -2.23
C LEU A 109 4.37 15.07 -2.36
N ALA A 110 4.67 15.57 -3.55
CA ALA A 110 5.78 16.50 -3.78
C ALA A 110 5.65 17.77 -2.91
N ALA A 111 4.46 18.37 -2.88
CA ALA A 111 4.21 19.55 -2.05
C ALA A 111 4.36 19.24 -0.55
N ARG A 112 3.98 18.03 -0.12
CA ARG A 112 4.14 17.61 1.27
C ARG A 112 5.62 17.41 1.63
N VAL A 113 6.42 16.83 0.73
CA VAL A 113 7.88 16.71 0.88
C VAL A 113 8.52 18.10 1.00
N GLU A 114 8.16 19.04 0.14
CA GLU A 114 8.61 20.43 0.25
C GLU A 114 8.24 21.05 1.61
N GLY A 115 7.03 20.79 2.09
CA GLY A 115 6.59 21.24 3.43
C GLY A 115 7.46 20.69 4.57
N TRP A 116 7.92 19.44 4.48
CA TRP A 116 8.85 18.85 5.46
C TRP A 116 10.29 19.37 5.34
N LEU A 117 10.71 19.74 4.13
CA LEU A 117 12.04 20.33 3.91
C LEU A 117 12.12 21.79 4.41
N ALA A 118 11.02 22.53 4.43
CA ALA A 118 11.01 23.92 4.85
C ALA A 118 11.57 24.16 6.27
N PRO A 119 11.12 23.44 7.34
CA PRO A 119 11.71 23.59 8.66
C PRO A 119 13.18 23.13 8.73
N VAL A 120 13.59 22.15 7.94
CA VAL A 120 15.00 21.75 7.84
C VAL A 120 15.83 22.88 7.24
N ARG A 121 15.33 23.50 6.16
CA ARG A 121 15.97 24.65 5.50
C ARG A 121 16.12 25.83 6.46
N ALA A 122 15.16 26.11 7.31
CA ALA A 122 15.22 27.17 8.30
C ALA A 122 16.33 26.94 9.35
N ARG A 123 16.74 25.71 9.60
CA ARG A 123 17.77 25.32 10.56
C ARG A 123 19.20 25.31 9.99
N VAL A 124 19.38 25.52 8.69
CA VAL A 124 20.69 25.54 8.03
C VAL A 124 21.64 26.54 8.68
N ARG A 125 21.14 27.71 9.07
CA ARG A 125 21.93 28.74 9.78
C ARG A 125 22.43 28.29 11.17
N TYR A 126 21.88 27.19 11.70
CA TYR A 126 22.30 26.58 12.97
C TYR A 126 23.12 25.31 12.77
N GLY A 127 23.57 25.03 11.55
CA GLY A 127 24.46 23.94 11.21
C GLY A 127 23.77 22.67 10.68
N ALA A 128 22.45 22.63 10.55
CA ALA A 128 21.78 21.52 9.90
C ALA A 128 22.03 21.53 8.39
N LEU A 129 22.19 20.37 7.77
CA LEU A 129 22.20 20.22 6.32
C LEU A 129 20.79 19.85 5.82
N CYS A 130 20.28 20.62 4.86
CA CYS A 130 19.02 20.30 4.18
C CYS A 130 19.34 19.50 2.92
N PRO A 131 18.60 18.43 2.60
CA PRO A 131 18.76 17.68 1.36
C PRO A 131 18.81 18.61 0.13
N ALA A 132 19.80 18.39 -0.71
CA ALA A 132 20.01 19.18 -1.92
C ALA A 132 19.35 18.55 -3.15
N HIS A 133 19.00 17.27 -3.08
CA HIS A 133 18.45 16.50 -4.19
C HIS A 133 17.16 15.79 -3.81
N GLN A 134 16.29 15.64 -4.79
CA GLN A 134 15.12 14.79 -4.75
C GLN A 134 15.23 13.78 -5.91
N ALA A 135 14.87 12.52 -5.67
CA ALA A 135 14.99 11.47 -6.66
C ALA A 135 13.78 10.54 -6.66
N ASP A 136 13.47 10.01 -7.84
CA ASP A 136 12.34 9.11 -8.01
C ASP A 136 12.66 7.70 -7.48
N LEU A 137 11.92 7.29 -6.46
CA LEU A 137 12.05 5.98 -5.86
C LEU A 137 11.50 4.86 -6.75
N CYS A 138 10.56 5.17 -7.66
CA CYS A 138 9.97 4.17 -8.55
C CYS A 138 11.03 3.43 -9.36
N LEU A 139 12.04 4.13 -9.85
CA LEU A 139 13.13 3.52 -10.63
C LEU A 139 13.83 2.38 -9.89
N LEU A 140 14.08 2.56 -8.60
CA LEU A 140 14.72 1.53 -7.76
C LEU A 140 13.77 0.37 -7.47
N LEU A 141 12.52 0.68 -7.13
CA LEU A 141 11.52 -0.34 -6.77
C LEU A 141 11.10 -1.17 -7.99
N ASP A 142 10.99 -0.56 -9.16
CA ASP A 142 10.68 -1.27 -10.41
C ASP A 142 11.79 -2.25 -10.76
N GLU A 143 13.05 -1.84 -10.64
CA GLU A 143 14.20 -2.71 -10.88
C GLU A 143 14.27 -3.87 -9.86
N MET A 144 14.04 -3.59 -8.57
CA MET A 144 13.98 -4.63 -7.54
C MET A 144 12.88 -5.66 -7.81
N ARG A 145 11.73 -5.22 -8.32
CA ARG A 145 10.56 -6.07 -8.61
C ARG A 145 10.64 -6.80 -9.95
N LEU A 146 11.61 -6.45 -10.81
CA LEU A 146 11.73 -7.03 -12.14
C LEU A 146 12.03 -8.54 -12.07
N VAL A 147 13.00 -8.94 -11.25
CA VAL A 147 13.37 -10.33 -11.03
C VAL A 147 12.74 -10.83 -9.73
N LYS A 148 11.85 -11.82 -9.85
CA LYS A 148 11.06 -12.33 -8.71
C LYS A 148 11.86 -13.36 -7.94
N ASP A 149 11.82 -13.25 -6.62
CA ASP A 149 12.36 -14.25 -5.72
C ASP A 149 11.46 -15.50 -5.60
N ALA A 150 11.88 -16.47 -4.80
CA ALA A 150 11.13 -17.73 -4.62
C ALA A 150 9.77 -17.52 -3.94
N HIS A 151 9.66 -16.56 -3.01
CA HIS A 151 8.43 -16.24 -2.32
C HIS A 151 7.44 -15.56 -3.25
N GLU A 152 7.89 -14.55 -3.99
CA GLU A 152 7.09 -13.85 -4.98
C GLU A 152 6.58 -14.81 -6.07
N LEU A 153 7.43 -15.71 -6.56
CA LEU A 153 7.02 -16.75 -7.52
C LEU A 153 5.95 -17.69 -6.94
N ALA A 154 6.03 -18.04 -5.66
CA ALA A 154 5.01 -18.87 -5.00
C ALA A 154 3.67 -18.14 -4.93
N LEU A 155 3.66 -16.86 -4.55
CA LEU A 155 2.45 -16.02 -4.52
C LEU A 155 1.85 -15.86 -5.93
N MET A 156 2.66 -15.58 -6.94
CA MET A 156 2.20 -15.46 -8.32
C MET A 156 1.60 -16.76 -8.86
N ARG A 157 2.22 -17.91 -8.56
CA ARG A 157 1.66 -19.23 -8.94
C ARG A 157 0.33 -19.49 -8.26
N HIS A 158 0.22 -19.18 -6.97
CA HIS A 158 -1.04 -19.32 -6.22
C HIS A 158 -2.14 -18.44 -6.82
N ALA A 159 -1.88 -17.16 -7.05
CA ALA A 159 -2.81 -16.24 -7.70
C ALA A 159 -3.23 -16.71 -9.11
N SER A 160 -2.28 -17.21 -9.91
CA SER A 160 -2.56 -17.77 -11.24
C SER A 160 -3.44 -19.01 -11.18
N GLN A 161 -3.26 -19.88 -10.19
CA GLN A 161 -4.11 -21.07 -9.99
C GLN A 161 -5.54 -20.69 -9.62
N ILE A 162 -5.72 -19.68 -8.73
CA ILE A 162 -7.04 -19.15 -8.39
C ILE A 162 -7.72 -18.61 -9.65
N SER A 163 -7.01 -17.78 -10.43
CA SER A 163 -7.51 -17.20 -11.66
C SER A 163 -7.91 -18.29 -12.68
N ALA A 164 -7.07 -19.31 -12.88
CA ALA A 164 -7.39 -20.42 -13.79
C ALA A 164 -8.66 -21.17 -13.38
N ARG A 165 -8.83 -21.49 -12.08
CA ARG A 165 -10.06 -22.12 -11.58
C ARG A 165 -11.29 -21.25 -11.78
N ALA A 166 -11.16 -19.93 -11.53
CA ALA A 166 -12.24 -18.97 -11.73
C ALA A 166 -12.71 -18.94 -13.19
N HIS A 167 -11.79 -18.94 -14.15
CA HIS A 167 -12.12 -19.00 -15.58
C HIS A 167 -12.83 -20.33 -15.95
N VAL A 168 -12.35 -21.45 -15.43
CA VAL A 168 -13.01 -22.76 -15.64
C VAL A 168 -14.46 -22.75 -15.10
N ARG A 169 -14.69 -22.19 -13.91
CA ARG A 169 -16.05 -22.02 -13.36
C ARG A 169 -16.94 -21.18 -14.27
N ALA A 170 -16.44 -20.02 -14.73
CA ALA A 170 -17.18 -19.15 -15.62
C ALA A 170 -17.54 -19.84 -16.95
N MET A 171 -16.61 -20.57 -17.57
CA MET A 171 -16.88 -21.38 -18.76
C MET A 171 -17.92 -22.46 -18.54
N GLN A 172 -17.84 -23.18 -17.41
CA GLN A 172 -18.83 -24.21 -17.03
C GLN A 172 -20.20 -23.61 -16.76
N ARG A 173 -20.27 -22.42 -16.11
CA ARG A 173 -21.51 -21.68 -15.88
C ARG A 173 -22.17 -21.30 -17.20
N SER A 174 -21.40 -20.69 -18.10
CA SER A 174 -21.90 -20.32 -19.46
C SER A 174 -22.48 -21.54 -20.18
N ALA A 175 -21.75 -22.64 -20.21
CA ALA A 175 -22.20 -23.84 -20.90
C ALA A 175 -23.49 -24.41 -20.29
N ARG A 176 -23.65 -24.41 -18.95
CA ARG A 176 -24.86 -24.85 -18.27
C ARG A 176 -26.05 -23.96 -18.61
N MET A 177 -25.88 -22.62 -18.58
CA MET A 177 -26.93 -21.66 -18.88
C MET A 177 -27.40 -21.79 -20.33
N LEU A 178 -26.47 -21.84 -21.29
CA LEU A 178 -26.80 -22.00 -22.72
C LEU A 178 -27.57 -23.30 -23.00
N ARG A 179 -27.16 -24.43 -22.40
CA ARG A 179 -27.87 -25.71 -22.52
C ARG A 179 -29.29 -25.66 -21.94
N ALA A 180 -29.49 -24.82 -20.92
CA ALA A 180 -30.81 -24.60 -20.32
C ALA A 180 -31.66 -23.56 -21.05
N GLY A 181 -31.19 -23.03 -22.18
CA GLY A 181 -31.88 -21.97 -22.92
C GLY A 181 -31.92 -20.61 -22.21
N GLN A 182 -31.00 -20.38 -21.28
CA GLN A 182 -30.91 -19.12 -20.53
C GLN A 182 -29.92 -18.16 -21.19
N ASP A 183 -30.20 -16.87 -21.11
CA ASP A 183 -29.28 -15.83 -21.53
C ASP A 183 -28.06 -15.77 -20.62
N VAL A 184 -26.87 -15.79 -21.19
CA VAL A 184 -25.61 -15.55 -20.48
C VAL A 184 -25.31 -14.04 -20.54
N ARG A 185 -25.17 -13.43 -19.38
CA ARG A 185 -24.83 -12.02 -19.23
C ARG A 185 -23.54 -11.87 -18.44
N GLU A 186 -22.85 -10.75 -18.62
CA GLU A 186 -21.58 -10.43 -18.00
C GLU A 186 -21.59 -10.65 -16.47
N HIS A 187 -22.59 -10.10 -15.78
CA HIS A 187 -22.71 -10.23 -14.32
C HIS A 187 -22.84 -11.68 -13.82
N HIS A 188 -23.34 -12.63 -14.65
CA HIS A 188 -23.37 -14.04 -14.30
C HIS A 188 -21.95 -14.63 -14.23
N LEU A 189 -21.07 -14.20 -15.13
CA LEU A 189 -19.68 -14.64 -15.20
C LEU A 189 -18.84 -13.96 -14.15
N GLU A 190 -19.01 -12.64 -13.96
CA GLU A 190 -18.39 -11.87 -12.90
C GLU A 190 -18.66 -12.48 -11.51
N ALA A 191 -19.92 -12.83 -11.23
CA ALA A 191 -20.30 -13.46 -9.97
C ALA A 191 -19.55 -14.78 -9.71
N GLU A 192 -19.36 -15.63 -10.75
CA GLU A 192 -18.57 -16.86 -10.62
C GLU A 192 -17.08 -16.59 -10.43
N LEU A 193 -16.52 -15.60 -11.11
CA LEU A 193 -15.11 -15.19 -10.96
C LEU A 193 -14.86 -14.66 -9.55
N LEU A 194 -15.68 -13.73 -9.09
CA LEU A 194 -15.57 -13.13 -7.77
C LEU A 194 -15.77 -14.15 -6.65
N HIS A 195 -16.69 -15.10 -6.82
CA HIS A 195 -16.88 -16.17 -5.85
C HIS A 195 -15.59 -16.98 -5.66
N GLU A 196 -14.97 -17.44 -6.76
CA GLU A 196 -13.74 -18.21 -6.71
C GLU A 196 -12.58 -17.42 -6.10
N PHE A 197 -12.47 -16.13 -6.45
CA PHE A 197 -11.46 -15.25 -5.88
C PHE A 197 -11.61 -15.12 -4.37
N ARG A 198 -12.82 -14.82 -3.88
CA ARG A 198 -13.09 -14.63 -2.45
C ARG A 198 -12.96 -15.92 -1.64
N GLU A 199 -13.44 -17.04 -2.16
CA GLU A 199 -13.34 -18.36 -1.53
C GLU A 199 -11.87 -18.73 -1.25
N HIS A 200 -10.93 -18.26 -2.12
CA HIS A 200 -9.52 -18.56 -1.98
C HIS A 200 -8.69 -17.37 -1.44
N GLY A 201 -9.33 -16.40 -0.81
CA GLY A 201 -8.67 -15.32 -0.08
C GLY A 201 -8.12 -14.17 -0.91
N SER A 202 -8.43 -14.11 -2.22
CA SER A 202 -8.05 -12.95 -3.02
C SER A 202 -8.84 -11.71 -2.61
N GLN A 203 -8.16 -10.62 -2.30
CA GLN A 203 -8.79 -9.40 -1.82
C GLN A 203 -9.46 -8.59 -2.92
N ALA A 204 -8.87 -8.55 -4.11
CA ALA A 204 -9.36 -7.80 -5.25
C ALA A 204 -8.90 -8.44 -6.56
N PRO A 205 -9.66 -8.26 -7.67
CA PRO A 205 -9.16 -8.57 -9.00
C PRO A 205 -8.02 -7.61 -9.38
N ALA A 206 -7.14 -8.03 -10.30
CA ALA A 206 -6.06 -7.20 -10.81
C ALA A 206 -6.57 -6.07 -11.72
N TYR A 207 -7.69 -6.32 -12.39
CA TYR A 207 -8.37 -5.39 -13.29
C TYR A 207 -9.84 -5.30 -12.91
N GLY A 208 -10.44 -4.12 -13.10
CA GLY A 208 -11.87 -3.88 -12.89
C GLY A 208 -12.72 -4.35 -14.05
#